data_5af458ed8a35cb83da21073b4fa0d1e1
#
_entry.id   5af458ed8a35cb83da21073b4fa0d1e1
#
_cell.length_a   1.000
_cell.length_b   1.000
_cell.length_c   1.000
_cell.angle_alpha   90.00
_cell.angle_beta   90.00
_cell.angle_gamma   90.00
#
_symmetry.space_group_name_H-M   'P 1'
#
loop_
_entity.id
_entity.type
_entity.pdbx_description
1 polymer ?
#
loop_
_entity_poly.entity_id
_entity_poly.type
_entity_poly.pdbx_seq_one_letter_code
_entity_poly.pdbx_strand_id
1 'polypeptide(L)'
;SVYGEDAESALRFLFNAMAPKSHPEMSLQGRPKMLYLDNGPVAKSHVFQNVMQALQIDWQTHMPAGKDGTRTTARSKGKVERPFRSVKEAHETLYHFHKPETEQQANEWLWNYLIRYNAQRHRSEKHSREEDWLMHLPPKGVQDMCTWEQYCRFAREPESRKVGIDARITIDGTAYEVEPDMAGETVILLWGLFDDEMFVEFDGEKWGPYFPVSGPIPLHRYRAFKRGKAAVRADRIQSLARQLNLPISALSGCDLKLVADSVQSTR
;
A
#
# COMPACT_ATOMS: atom_id res chain seq x y z
N SER A 1 -5.00 -4.90 -5.16
CA SER A 1 -3.59 -4.63 -5.46
C SER A 1 -2.99 -5.80 -6.24
N VAL A 2 -2.37 -5.52 -7.36
CA VAL A 2 -1.66 -6.53 -8.18
C VAL A 2 -0.40 -7.04 -7.47
N TYR A 3 0.12 -6.27 -6.51
CA TYR A 3 1.41 -6.48 -5.86
C TYR A 3 1.35 -7.02 -4.43
N GLY A 4 0.15 -7.26 -3.90
CA GLY A 4 -0.04 -7.81 -2.55
C GLY A 4 -0.36 -6.77 -1.48
N GLU A 5 -0.28 -7.19 -0.22
CA GLU A 5 -0.54 -6.37 0.96
C GLU A 5 0.78 -5.74 1.45
N ASP A 6 1.18 -4.64 0.85
CA ASP A 6 2.34 -3.85 1.24
C ASP A 6 1.95 -2.46 1.78
N ALA A 7 2.90 -1.78 2.40
CA ALA A 7 2.69 -0.45 2.97
C ALA A 7 2.37 0.60 1.88
N GLU A 8 2.95 0.45 0.68
CA GLU A 8 2.73 1.35 -0.44
C GLU A 8 1.28 1.29 -0.91
N SER A 9 0.78 0.09 -1.22
CA SER A 9 -0.61 -0.12 -1.65
C SER A 9 -1.61 0.35 -0.59
N ALA A 10 -1.32 0.06 0.70
CA ALA A 10 -2.17 0.49 1.79
C ALA A 10 -2.22 2.01 1.95
N LEU A 11 -1.08 2.69 1.87
CA LEU A 11 -1.02 4.16 1.97
C LEU A 11 -1.67 4.83 0.75
N ARG A 12 -1.49 4.30 -0.45
CA ARG A 12 -2.19 4.77 -1.66
C ARG A 12 -3.70 4.61 -1.53
N PHE A 13 -4.14 3.46 -1.03
CA PHE A 13 -5.55 3.23 -0.74
C PHE A 13 -6.10 4.23 0.29
N LEU A 14 -5.39 4.46 1.39
CA LEU A 14 -5.79 5.41 2.43
C LEU A 14 -5.89 6.84 1.89
N PHE A 15 -4.92 7.28 1.08
CA PHE A 15 -5.02 8.57 0.41
C PHE A 15 -6.28 8.66 -0.43
N ASN A 16 -6.51 7.68 -1.30
CA ASN A 16 -7.69 7.64 -2.16
C ASN A 16 -9.01 7.57 -1.36
N ALA A 17 -9.01 6.90 -0.21
CA ALA A 17 -10.18 6.82 0.65
C ALA A 17 -10.52 8.17 1.29
N MET A 18 -9.53 8.98 1.64
CA MET A 18 -9.68 10.27 2.32
C MET A 18 -9.78 11.47 1.37
N ALA A 19 -9.15 11.39 0.20
CA ALA A 19 -9.13 12.46 -0.79
C ALA A 19 -10.53 12.77 -1.32
N PRO A 20 -10.78 14.02 -1.80
CA PRO A 20 -11.99 14.38 -2.49
C PRO A 20 -12.30 13.42 -3.63
N LYS A 21 -13.55 13.04 -3.78
CA LYS A 21 -13.99 12.10 -4.81
C LYS A 21 -14.36 12.85 -6.08
N SER A 22 -13.98 12.28 -7.22
CA SER A 22 -14.39 12.79 -8.53
C SER A 22 -15.87 12.57 -8.82
N HIS A 23 -16.50 11.61 -8.14
CA HIS A 23 -17.91 11.30 -8.33
C HIS A 23 -18.78 12.13 -7.35
N PRO A 24 -19.69 12.98 -7.85
CA PRO A 24 -20.46 13.91 -7.01
C PRO A 24 -21.38 13.19 -6.01
N GLU A 25 -21.83 11.99 -6.31
CA GLU A 25 -22.69 11.19 -5.43
C GLU A 25 -21.92 10.44 -4.34
N MET A 26 -20.59 10.55 -4.29
CA MET A 26 -19.78 9.95 -3.23
C MET A 26 -19.39 11.00 -2.19
N SER A 27 -20.21 11.11 -1.15
CA SER A 27 -20.01 12.06 -0.05
C SER A 27 -18.96 11.62 0.98
N LEU A 28 -18.62 10.32 1.00
CA LEU A 28 -17.69 9.73 1.97
C LEU A 28 -16.24 10.08 1.64
N GLN A 29 -15.74 11.14 2.26
CA GLN A 29 -14.38 11.66 2.06
C GLN A 29 -13.90 12.39 3.32
N GLY A 30 -12.66 12.83 3.29
CA GLY A 30 -12.08 13.61 4.38
C GLY A 30 -11.24 12.77 5.33
N ARG A 31 -10.44 13.47 6.09
CA ARG A 31 -9.48 12.89 7.04
C ARG A 31 -10.20 12.47 8.32
N PRO A 32 -10.13 11.17 8.71
CA PRO A 32 -10.75 10.70 9.95
C PRO A 32 -9.93 11.16 11.16
N LYS A 33 -10.55 11.24 12.32
CA LYS A 33 -9.84 11.46 13.59
C LYS A 33 -9.06 10.22 14.02
N MET A 34 -9.60 9.04 13.73
CA MET A 34 -9.01 7.76 14.14
C MET A 34 -9.17 6.71 13.05
N LEU A 35 -8.12 5.93 12.85
CA LEU A 35 -8.12 4.70 12.05
C LEU A 35 -8.00 3.47 12.97
N TYR A 36 -8.77 2.46 12.65
CA TYR A 36 -8.70 1.17 13.31
C TYR A 36 -8.23 0.11 12.31
N LEU A 37 -7.11 -0.53 12.61
CA LEU A 37 -6.43 -1.46 11.72
C LEU A 37 -6.29 -2.84 12.36
N ASP A 38 -5.93 -3.82 11.56
CA ASP A 38 -5.46 -5.08 12.09
C ASP A 38 -3.97 -5.00 12.49
N ASN A 39 -3.48 -6.05 13.18
CA ASN A 39 -2.08 -6.14 13.60
C ASN A 39 -1.14 -6.53 12.44
N GLY A 40 -1.51 -6.21 11.21
CA GLY A 40 -0.76 -6.53 10.02
C GLY A 40 0.57 -5.77 9.88
N PRO A 41 1.34 -6.08 8.82
CA PRO A 41 2.63 -5.43 8.56
C PRO A 41 2.51 -3.92 8.37
N VAL A 42 1.40 -3.44 7.83
CA VAL A 42 1.14 -2.01 7.57
C VAL A 42 1.19 -1.20 8.87
N ALA A 43 0.51 -1.65 9.92
CA ALA A 43 0.49 -0.96 11.21
C ALA A 43 1.87 -0.89 11.89
N LYS A 44 2.78 -1.81 11.55
CA LYS A 44 4.14 -1.86 12.06
C LYS A 44 5.14 -1.06 11.20
N SER A 45 4.72 -0.61 10.03
CA SER A 45 5.56 0.16 9.12
C SER A 45 5.82 1.56 9.67
N HIS A 46 7.09 1.94 9.75
CA HIS A 46 7.48 3.31 10.15
C HIS A 46 6.91 4.36 9.21
N VAL A 47 6.85 4.07 7.91
CA VAL A 47 6.26 4.97 6.91
C VAL A 47 4.79 5.24 7.22
N PHE A 48 4.02 4.20 7.52
CA PHE A 48 2.62 4.36 7.91
C PHE A 48 2.48 5.23 9.16
N GLN A 49 3.28 4.98 10.19
CA GLN A 49 3.25 5.75 11.43
C GLN A 49 3.60 7.23 11.20
N ASN A 50 4.63 7.50 10.40
CA ASN A 50 5.03 8.85 10.02
C ASN A 50 3.91 9.60 9.26
N VAL A 51 3.24 8.92 8.32
CA VAL A 51 2.11 9.49 7.58
C VAL A 51 0.95 9.79 8.52
N MET A 52 0.59 8.88 9.42
CA MET A 52 -0.50 9.11 10.39
C MET A 52 -0.19 10.28 11.32
N GLN A 53 1.05 10.38 11.80
CA GLN A 53 1.50 11.50 12.63
C GLN A 53 1.43 12.82 11.87
N ALA A 54 1.93 12.87 10.63
CA ALA A 54 1.91 14.08 9.80
C ALA A 54 0.47 14.54 9.47
N LEU A 55 -0.45 13.59 9.27
CA LEU A 55 -1.86 13.86 9.05
C LEU A 55 -2.65 14.13 10.33
N GLN A 56 -2.02 13.98 11.50
CA GLN A 56 -2.69 14.08 12.80
C GLN A 56 -3.88 13.12 12.93
N ILE A 57 -3.70 11.89 12.47
CA ILE A 57 -4.69 10.83 12.57
C ILE A 57 -4.25 9.87 13.67
N ASP A 58 -5.09 9.72 14.69
CA ASP A 58 -4.91 8.69 15.70
C ASP A 58 -5.17 7.31 15.06
N TRP A 59 -4.42 6.30 15.47
CA TRP A 59 -4.64 4.95 14.98
C TRP A 59 -4.49 3.92 16.09
N GLN A 60 -5.25 2.84 15.98
CA GLN A 60 -5.22 1.73 16.91
C GLN A 60 -5.28 0.41 16.15
N THR A 61 -4.64 -0.59 16.72
CA THR A 61 -4.75 -1.97 16.24
C THR A 61 -5.57 -2.79 17.23
N HIS A 62 -5.95 -4.00 16.81
CA HIS A 62 -6.55 -4.95 17.71
C HIS A 62 -5.62 -5.22 18.88
N MET A 63 -6.16 -5.16 20.09
CA MET A 63 -5.47 -5.77 21.21
C MET A 63 -5.41 -7.29 20.98
N PRO A 64 -4.23 -7.90 21.09
CA PRO A 64 -4.15 -9.36 21.14
C PRO A 64 -5.06 -9.83 22.28
N ALA A 65 -5.70 -10.98 22.13
CA ALA A 65 -6.57 -11.56 23.16
C ALA A 65 -5.87 -11.45 24.52
N GLY A 66 -6.41 -10.58 25.36
CA GLY A 66 -5.75 -10.21 26.61
C GLY A 66 -5.65 -11.38 27.54
N LYS A 67 -4.68 -11.36 28.44
CA LYS A 67 -4.49 -12.35 29.52
C LYS A 67 -5.69 -12.40 30.48
N ASP A 68 -6.60 -11.44 30.40
CA ASP A 68 -7.79 -11.24 31.19
C ASP A 68 -9.06 -11.88 30.62
N GLY A 69 -8.95 -12.69 29.56
CA GLY A 69 -10.07 -13.46 29.03
C GLY A 69 -11.18 -12.61 28.37
N THR A 70 -11.01 -11.30 28.28
CA THR A 70 -11.92 -10.45 27.51
C THR A 70 -11.77 -10.78 26.04
N ARG A 71 -12.83 -11.36 25.47
CA ARG A 71 -12.92 -11.66 24.04
C ARG A 71 -12.93 -10.34 23.25
N THR A 72 -11.78 -9.74 23.11
CA THR A 72 -11.60 -8.63 22.20
C THR A 72 -11.63 -9.19 20.79
N THR A 73 -12.47 -8.64 19.92
CA THR A 73 -12.05 -8.32 18.58
C THR A 73 -12.57 -9.11 17.41
N ALA A 74 -12.91 -10.36 17.49
CA ALA A 74 -13.56 -11.02 16.34
C ALA A 74 -14.87 -10.31 15.94
N ARG A 75 -15.58 -9.69 16.89
CA ARG A 75 -16.82 -8.94 16.63
C ARG A 75 -16.57 -7.54 16.04
N SER A 76 -15.48 -6.87 16.39
CA SER A 76 -15.14 -5.55 15.81
C SER A 76 -14.76 -5.66 14.34
N LYS A 77 -14.06 -6.73 13.95
CA LYS A 77 -13.80 -7.05 12.55
C LYS A 77 -15.06 -7.37 11.76
N GLY A 78 -16.02 -8.05 12.35
CA GLY A 78 -17.25 -8.42 11.67
C GLY A 78 -18.06 -7.24 11.10
N LYS A 79 -17.90 -6.04 11.64
CA LYS A 79 -18.53 -4.82 11.07
C LYS A 79 -17.84 -4.37 9.78
N VAL A 80 -16.53 -4.55 9.66
CA VAL A 80 -15.75 -4.20 8.47
C VAL A 80 -15.78 -5.34 7.43
N GLU A 81 -15.70 -6.59 7.89
CA GLU A 81 -15.70 -7.76 7.01
C GLU A 81 -17.05 -7.98 6.29
N ARG A 82 -18.17 -7.63 6.94
CA ARG A 82 -19.50 -7.80 6.35
C ARG A 82 -19.73 -6.99 5.07
N PRO A 83 -19.39 -5.69 4.97
CA PRO A 83 -19.43 -4.96 3.71
C PRO A 83 -18.58 -5.60 2.62
N PHE A 84 -17.38 -6.05 2.94
CA PHE A 84 -16.52 -6.75 1.95
C PHE A 84 -17.17 -8.03 1.42
N ARG A 85 -17.78 -8.82 2.30
CA ARG A 85 -18.55 -9.99 1.87
C ARG A 85 -19.70 -9.59 0.94
N SER A 86 -20.46 -8.55 1.29
CA SER A 86 -21.58 -8.08 0.47
C SER A 86 -21.12 -7.59 -0.90
N VAL A 87 -20.00 -6.86 -0.96
CA VAL A 87 -19.40 -6.44 -2.23
C VAL A 87 -18.99 -7.67 -3.05
N LYS A 88 -18.31 -8.61 -2.42
CA LYS A 88 -17.84 -9.84 -3.09
C LYS A 88 -18.99 -10.66 -3.65
N GLU A 89 -20.01 -10.89 -2.83
CA GLU A 89 -21.18 -11.70 -3.23
C GLU A 89 -22.03 -11.01 -4.32
N ALA A 90 -22.24 -9.69 -4.22
CA ALA A 90 -23.12 -8.97 -5.13
C ALA A 90 -22.41 -8.45 -6.39
N HIS A 91 -21.19 -7.96 -6.27
CA HIS A 91 -20.45 -7.32 -7.34
C HIS A 91 -19.59 -8.31 -8.11
N GLU A 92 -18.76 -9.10 -7.43
CA GLU A 92 -17.90 -10.08 -8.12
C GLU A 92 -18.67 -11.24 -8.75
N THR A 93 -19.83 -11.60 -8.20
CA THR A 93 -20.69 -12.63 -8.81
C THR A 93 -21.18 -12.20 -10.20
N LEU A 94 -21.35 -10.91 -10.44
CA LEU A 94 -21.71 -10.39 -11.76
C LEU A 94 -20.63 -10.66 -12.81
N TYR A 95 -19.38 -10.80 -12.42
CA TYR A 95 -18.26 -11.10 -13.34
C TYR A 95 -18.36 -12.48 -13.98
N HIS A 96 -19.14 -13.39 -13.42
CA HIS A 96 -19.44 -14.67 -14.09
C HIS A 96 -20.34 -14.49 -15.31
N PHE A 97 -21.16 -13.44 -15.33
CA PHE A 97 -22.09 -13.14 -16.42
C PHE A 97 -21.56 -12.04 -17.34
N HIS A 98 -20.94 -11.02 -16.77
CA HIS A 98 -20.39 -9.88 -17.48
C HIS A 98 -18.99 -9.59 -16.94
N LYS A 99 -17.97 -10.09 -17.64
CA LYS A 99 -16.60 -9.89 -17.25
C LYS A 99 -16.14 -8.49 -17.70
N PRO A 100 -15.55 -7.66 -16.81
CA PRO A 100 -15.01 -6.39 -17.23
C PRO A 100 -13.83 -6.61 -18.18
N GLU A 101 -13.77 -5.84 -19.25
CA GLU A 101 -12.68 -5.92 -20.23
C GLU A 101 -11.43 -5.17 -19.78
N THR A 102 -11.61 -4.14 -18.96
CA THR A 102 -10.54 -3.29 -18.46
C THR A 102 -10.67 -3.07 -16.96
N GLU A 103 -9.56 -2.74 -16.30
CA GLU A 103 -9.54 -2.34 -14.89
C GLU A 103 -10.40 -1.10 -14.64
N GLN A 104 -10.38 -0.14 -15.57
CA GLN A 104 -11.21 1.05 -15.48
C GLN A 104 -12.70 0.69 -15.43
N GLN A 105 -13.16 -0.18 -16.31
CA GLN A 105 -14.55 -0.65 -16.33
C GLN A 105 -14.92 -1.38 -15.03
N ALA A 106 -14.02 -2.21 -14.49
CA ALA A 106 -14.22 -2.86 -13.21
C ALA A 106 -14.38 -1.85 -12.07
N ASN A 107 -13.55 -0.82 -12.07
CA ASN A 107 -13.62 0.25 -11.08
C ASN A 107 -14.88 1.09 -11.20
N GLU A 108 -15.35 1.42 -12.41
CA GLU A 108 -16.62 2.12 -12.64
C GLU A 108 -17.82 1.30 -12.12
N TRP A 109 -17.84 0.01 -12.37
CA TRP A 109 -18.89 -0.87 -11.84
C TRP A 109 -18.85 -0.94 -10.31
N LEU A 110 -17.67 -1.02 -9.72
CA LEU A 110 -17.50 -1.00 -8.27
C LEU A 110 -17.98 0.34 -7.68
N TRP A 111 -17.64 1.46 -8.30
CA TRP A 111 -18.12 2.79 -7.89
C TRP A 111 -19.64 2.86 -7.89
N ASN A 112 -20.27 2.50 -8.99
CA ASN A 112 -21.73 2.47 -9.12
C ASN A 112 -22.39 1.57 -8.08
N TYR A 113 -21.75 0.43 -7.79
CA TYR A 113 -22.23 -0.46 -6.73
C TYR A 113 -22.11 0.18 -5.35
N LEU A 114 -20.99 0.78 -5.01
CA LEU A 114 -20.73 1.39 -3.70
C LEU A 114 -21.66 2.58 -3.44
N ILE A 115 -21.93 3.42 -4.44
CA ILE A 115 -22.86 4.52 -4.34
C ILE A 115 -24.25 3.99 -3.98
N ARG A 116 -24.75 3.04 -4.73
CA ARG A 116 -26.06 2.41 -4.44
C ARG A 116 -26.09 1.72 -3.08
N TYR A 117 -25.02 1.02 -2.72
CA TYR A 117 -24.90 0.35 -1.42
C TYR A 117 -24.93 1.33 -0.25
N ASN A 118 -24.30 2.48 -0.38
CA ASN A 118 -24.30 3.51 0.67
C ASN A 118 -25.63 4.27 0.77
N ALA A 119 -26.33 4.47 -0.35
CA ALA A 119 -27.64 5.08 -0.39
C ALA A 119 -28.77 4.14 0.08
N GLN A 120 -28.55 2.83 0.10
CA GLN A 120 -29.55 1.87 0.59
C GLN A 120 -29.72 1.98 2.10
N ARG A 121 -31.00 1.94 2.54
CA ARG A 121 -31.35 1.89 3.95
C ARG A 121 -30.60 0.76 4.67
N HIS A 122 -30.01 1.08 5.80
CA HIS A 122 -29.34 0.09 6.62
C HIS A 122 -30.34 -0.92 7.21
N ARG A 123 -29.95 -2.19 7.31
CA ARG A 123 -30.84 -3.27 7.76
C ARG A 123 -31.44 -3.04 9.15
N SER A 124 -30.67 -2.50 10.07
CA SER A 124 -31.04 -2.29 11.47
C SER A 124 -31.28 -0.84 11.85
N GLU A 125 -31.07 0.10 10.94
CA GLU A 125 -31.21 1.54 11.18
C GLU A 125 -32.33 2.13 10.31
N LYS A 126 -32.79 3.32 10.69
CA LYS A 126 -33.85 4.01 9.94
C LYS A 126 -33.35 4.75 8.70
N HIS A 127 -32.06 4.94 8.60
CA HIS A 127 -31.37 5.73 7.58
C HIS A 127 -30.39 4.90 6.79
N SER A 128 -29.90 5.42 5.68
CA SER A 128 -28.81 4.86 4.89
C SER A 128 -27.45 5.19 5.55
N ARG A 129 -26.37 4.60 5.03
CA ARG A 129 -25.00 4.91 5.48
C ARG A 129 -24.60 6.34 5.14
N GLU A 130 -25.03 6.80 3.99
CA GLU A 130 -24.78 8.16 3.53
C GLU A 130 -25.55 9.19 4.39
N GLU A 131 -26.82 8.95 4.67
CA GLU A 131 -27.61 9.81 5.56
C GLU A 131 -27.01 9.85 6.97
N ASP A 132 -26.56 8.71 7.51
CA ASP A 132 -25.89 8.64 8.81
C ASP A 132 -24.59 9.46 8.80
N TRP A 133 -23.80 9.34 7.76
CA TRP A 133 -22.59 10.13 7.58
C TRP A 133 -22.87 11.63 7.56
N LEU A 134 -23.83 12.07 6.76
CA LEU A 134 -24.19 13.49 6.64
C LEU A 134 -24.74 14.06 7.94
N MET A 135 -25.56 13.30 8.68
CA MET A 135 -26.11 13.72 9.97
C MET A 135 -25.06 13.88 11.07
N HIS A 136 -23.98 13.10 11.01
CA HIS A 136 -22.92 13.09 12.02
C HIS A 136 -21.67 13.87 11.63
N LEU A 137 -21.71 14.60 10.53
CA LEU A 137 -20.61 15.49 10.17
C LEU A 137 -20.37 16.54 11.27
N PRO A 138 -19.11 16.85 11.60
CA PRO A 138 -18.80 17.95 12.49
C PRO A 138 -19.38 19.28 11.97
N PRO A 139 -19.68 20.25 12.83
CA PRO A 139 -20.22 21.56 12.42
C PRO A 139 -19.34 22.30 11.40
N LYS A 140 -18.04 22.03 11.40
CA LYS A 140 -17.05 22.57 10.45
C LYS A 140 -16.90 21.75 9.18
N GLY A 141 -17.72 20.72 9.00
CA GLY A 141 -17.59 19.77 7.88
C GLY A 141 -16.47 18.74 8.08
N VAL A 142 -16.09 18.08 7.01
CA VAL A 142 -14.97 17.13 6.98
C VAL A 142 -13.64 17.87 7.08
N GLN A 143 -12.64 17.23 7.66
CA GLN A 143 -11.27 17.73 7.58
C GLN A 143 -10.72 17.42 6.19
N ASP A 144 -10.22 18.45 5.51
CA ASP A 144 -9.65 18.27 4.19
C ASP A 144 -8.40 17.39 4.21
N MET A 145 -8.26 16.62 3.16
CA MET A 145 -7.03 15.85 2.90
C MET A 145 -6.00 16.77 2.25
N CYS A 146 -4.73 16.55 2.57
CA CYS A 146 -3.62 17.23 1.91
C CYS A 146 -3.52 16.83 0.42
N THR A 147 -2.77 17.60 -0.36
CA THR A 147 -2.48 17.25 -1.76
C THR A 147 -1.66 15.96 -1.84
N TRP A 148 -1.70 15.30 -3.00
CA TRP A 148 -0.89 14.10 -3.24
C TRP A 148 0.62 14.36 -3.05
N GLU A 149 1.09 15.50 -3.52
CA GLU A 149 2.49 15.92 -3.36
C GLU A 149 2.90 16.06 -1.90
N GLN A 150 2.06 16.67 -1.08
CA GLN A 150 2.29 16.77 0.36
C GLN A 150 2.28 15.39 1.03
N TYR A 151 1.36 14.52 0.61
CA TYR A 151 1.27 13.16 1.10
C TYR A 151 2.53 12.35 0.78
N CYS A 152 3.07 12.46 -0.44
CA CYS A 152 4.33 11.84 -0.83
C CYS A 152 5.50 12.28 0.06
N ARG A 153 5.52 13.56 0.47
CA ARG A 153 6.55 14.05 1.39
C ARG A 153 6.49 13.45 2.79
N PHE A 154 5.32 13.00 3.22
CA PHE A 154 5.15 12.31 4.50
C PHE A 154 5.49 10.81 4.38
N ALA A 155 5.27 10.22 3.22
CA ALA A 155 5.46 8.79 2.97
C ALA A 155 6.93 8.47 2.66
N ARG A 156 7.80 8.67 3.67
CA ARG A 156 9.24 8.41 3.58
C ARG A 156 9.63 7.23 4.46
N GLU A 157 10.44 6.33 3.92
CA GLU A 157 10.97 5.19 4.65
C GLU A 157 12.33 5.54 5.26
N PRO A 158 12.47 5.50 6.59
CA PRO A 158 13.74 5.79 7.23
C PRO A 158 14.69 4.59 7.14
N GLU A 159 15.92 4.84 6.75
CA GLU A 159 16.99 3.85 6.72
C GLU A 159 18.30 4.44 7.29
N SER A 160 18.87 3.81 8.31
CA SER A 160 20.14 4.26 8.88
C SER A 160 21.32 3.85 7.98
N ARG A 161 22.15 4.79 7.60
CA ARG A 161 23.34 4.59 6.76
C ARG A 161 24.53 5.39 7.26
N LYS A 162 25.72 4.83 7.08
CA LYS A 162 26.97 5.52 7.32
C LYS A 162 27.44 6.21 6.04
N VAL A 163 27.75 7.48 6.14
CA VAL A 163 28.33 8.27 5.04
C VAL A 163 29.80 7.93 4.89
N GLY A 164 30.28 7.79 3.67
CA GLY A 164 31.70 7.63 3.37
C GLY A 164 32.51 8.88 3.75
N ILE A 165 33.83 8.72 3.92
CA ILE A 165 34.75 9.83 4.17
C ILE A 165 34.82 10.82 2.99
N ASP A 166 34.35 10.41 1.83
CA ASP A 166 34.23 11.17 0.60
C ASP A 166 32.86 11.89 0.48
N ALA A 167 32.11 11.99 1.57
CA ALA A 167 30.75 12.52 1.63
C ALA A 167 29.79 11.83 0.66
N ARG A 168 29.97 10.52 0.44
CA ARG A 168 29.10 9.73 -0.42
C ARG A 168 28.42 8.60 0.32
N ILE A 169 27.21 8.31 -0.10
CA ILE A 169 26.43 7.16 0.34
C ILE A 169 26.19 6.28 -0.87
N THR A 170 26.59 5.02 -0.77
CA THR A 170 26.30 4.04 -1.84
C THR A 170 25.14 3.15 -1.45
N ILE A 171 24.14 3.10 -2.33
CA ILE A 171 22.91 2.33 -2.14
C ILE A 171 22.67 1.53 -3.41
N ASP A 172 22.62 0.21 -3.26
CA ASP A 172 22.44 -0.73 -4.37
C ASP A 172 23.35 -0.45 -5.58
N GLY A 173 24.62 -0.05 -5.30
CA GLY A 173 25.61 0.24 -6.31
C GLY A 173 25.57 1.67 -6.87
N THR A 174 24.64 2.52 -6.39
CA THR A 174 24.53 3.93 -6.80
C THR A 174 25.05 4.85 -5.73
N ALA A 175 25.90 5.79 -6.13
CA ALA A 175 26.47 6.79 -5.24
C ALA A 175 25.61 8.07 -5.24
N TYR A 176 25.39 8.58 -4.03
CA TYR A 176 24.77 9.87 -3.76
C TYR A 176 25.77 10.74 -3.04
N GLU A 177 25.95 11.96 -3.49
CA GLU A 177 26.79 12.93 -2.83
C GLU A 177 25.94 13.75 -1.85
N VAL A 178 26.35 13.76 -0.59
CA VAL A 178 25.69 14.50 0.48
C VAL A 178 26.61 15.61 1.00
N GLU A 179 26.14 16.38 1.97
CA GLU A 179 26.92 17.47 2.53
C GLU A 179 28.23 16.96 3.15
N PRO A 180 29.35 17.71 2.95
CA PRO A 180 30.66 17.32 3.48
C PRO A 180 30.70 17.14 5.01
N ASP A 181 29.87 17.89 5.72
CA ASP A 181 29.77 17.82 7.18
C ASP A 181 29.20 16.49 7.69
N MET A 182 28.57 15.72 6.83
CA MET A 182 28.05 14.38 7.14
C MET A 182 29.11 13.28 6.94
N ALA A 183 30.29 13.60 6.41
CA ALA A 183 31.32 12.61 6.10
C ALA A 183 31.76 11.83 7.33
N GLY A 184 31.67 10.50 7.26
CA GLY A 184 32.02 9.59 8.36
C GLY A 184 30.92 9.39 9.40
N GLU A 185 29.86 10.19 9.38
CA GLU A 185 28.75 10.15 10.33
C GLU A 185 27.67 9.12 9.91
N THR A 186 26.82 8.80 10.87
CA THR A 186 25.64 7.96 10.62
C THR A 186 24.41 8.85 10.49
N VAL A 187 23.73 8.74 9.36
CA VAL A 187 22.56 9.54 9.02
C VAL A 187 21.34 8.67 8.81
N ILE A 188 20.16 9.25 8.83
CA ILE A 188 18.90 8.58 8.47
C ILE A 188 18.53 9.02 7.05
N LEU A 189 18.52 8.08 6.13
CA LEU A 189 17.99 8.29 4.79
C LEU A 189 16.47 8.24 4.85
N LEU A 190 15.82 9.14 4.14
CA LEU A 190 14.37 9.24 4.03
C LEU A 190 13.97 9.02 2.56
N TRP A 191 13.64 7.78 2.23
CA TRP A 191 13.23 7.39 0.89
C TRP A 191 11.78 7.75 0.61
N GLY A 192 11.53 8.36 -0.55
CA GLY A 192 10.17 8.52 -1.07
C GLY A 192 9.52 7.18 -1.42
N LEU A 193 8.32 6.92 -0.90
CA LEU A 193 7.58 5.73 -1.26
C LEU A 193 6.90 5.89 -2.64
N PHE A 194 6.58 7.11 -3.02
CA PHE A 194 5.82 7.46 -4.22
C PHE A 194 6.54 8.44 -5.16
N ASP A 195 7.70 8.92 -4.78
CA ASP A 195 8.52 9.84 -5.56
C ASP A 195 10.00 9.40 -5.57
N ASP A 196 10.79 10.02 -6.42
CA ASP A 196 12.20 9.69 -6.63
C ASP A 196 13.14 10.57 -5.78
N GLU A 197 12.62 11.31 -4.81
CA GLU A 197 13.40 12.18 -3.96
C GLU A 197 13.95 11.44 -2.75
N MET A 198 15.23 11.59 -2.49
CA MET A 198 15.88 11.12 -1.27
C MET A 198 16.24 12.33 -0.41
N PHE A 199 15.92 12.25 0.87
CA PHE A 199 16.38 13.20 1.87
C PHE A 199 17.23 12.51 2.91
N VAL A 200 18.03 13.31 3.61
CA VAL A 200 18.86 12.84 4.72
C VAL A 200 18.47 13.63 5.97
N GLU A 201 18.26 12.95 7.07
CA GLU A 201 18.12 13.56 8.37
C GLU A 201 19.44 13.43 9.13
N PHE A 202 20.00 14.57 9.52
CA PHE A 202 21.25 14.68 10.24
C PHE A 202 21.12 15.79 11.29
N ASP A 203 21.51 15.52 12.54
CA ASP A 203 21.38 16.43 13.69
C ASP A 203 19.96 17.01 13.90
N GLY A 204 18.93 16.24 13.56
CA GLY A 204 17.53 16.66 13.68
C GLY A 204 17.06 17.59 12.57
N GLU A 205 17.89 17.89 11.60
CA GLU A 205 17.56 18.66 10.41
C GLU A 205 17.42 17.75 9.18
N LYS A 206 16.53 18.15 8.28
CA LYS A 206 16.27 17.44 7.03
C LYS A 206 16.95 18.15 5.86
N TRP A 207 17.83 17.42 5.18
CA TRP A 207 18.65 17.87 4.06
C TRP A 207 18.25 17.20 2.76
N GLY A 208 18.43 17.87 1.64
CA GLY A 208 18.13 17.36 0.29
C GLY A 208 17.07 18.20 -0.45
N PRO A 209 16.48 17.72 -1.57
CA PRO A 209 16.62 16.35 -2.07
C PRO A 209 17.96 16.05 -2.72
N TYR A 210 18.46 14.82 -2.53
CA TYR A 210 19.67 14.32 -3.15
C TYR A 210 19.35 13.39 -4.33
N PHE A 211 20.19 13.46 -5.35
CA PHE A 211 20.08 12.65 -6.54
C PHE A 211 21.36 11.83 -6.77
N PRO A 212 21.29 10.73 -7.51
CA PRO A 212 22.48 9.97 -7.90
C PRO A 212 23.53 10.85 -8.58
N VAL A 213 24.79 10.58 -8.34
CA VAL A 213 25.92 11.32 -8.96
C VAL A 213 25.86 11.30 -10.49
N SER A 214 25.29 10.26 -11.08
CA SER A 214 25.06 10.11 -12.53
C SER A 214 23.80 10.80 -13.05
N GLY A 215 23.08 11.54 -12.20
CA GLY A 215 21.81 12.18 -12.51
C GLY A 215 20.61 11.42 -11.93
N PRO A 216 19.41 11.98 -12.00
CA PRO A 216 18.22 11.38 -11.43
C PRO A 216 17.92 10.03 -12.11
N ILE A 217 17.93 8.98 -11.31
CA ILE A 217 17.53 7.65 -11.75
C ILE A 217 16.24 7.29 -11.03
N PRO A 218 15.22 6.77 -11.74
CA PRO A 218 13.97 6.38 -11.11
C PRO A 218 14.19 5.38 -9.97
N LEU A 219 13.80 5.73 -8.75
CA LEU A 219 14.00 4.91 -7.53
C LEU A 219 13.37 3.51 -7.61
N HIS A 220 12.34 3.33 -8.43
CA HIS A 220 11.75 2.00 -8.67
C HIS A 220 12.75 1.00 -9.27
N ARG A 221 13.86 1.47 -9.88
CA ARG A 221 14.98 0.62 -10.32
C ARG A 221 15.93 0.24 -9.19
N TYR A 222 15.97 1.04 -8.10
CA TYR A 222 16.84 0.83 -6.94
C TYR A 222 16.18 0.08 -5.80
N ARG A 223 14.91 0.28 -5.61
CA ARG A 223 14.14 -0.68 -4.85
C ARG A 223 14.03 -1.96 -5.70
N ALA A 224 15.13 -2.64 -5.86
CA ALA A 224 15.07 -4.06 -5.99
C ALA A 224 14.37 -4.50 -4.69
N PHE A 225 13.03 -4.49 -4.72
CA PHE A 225 12.26 -5.23 -3.74
C PHE A 225 13.01 -6.53 -3.60
N LYS A 226 13.48 -6.85 -2.39
CA LYS A 226 14.06 -8.17 -2.12
C LYS A 226 12.98 -9.13 -2.57
N ARG A 227 13.07 -9.51 -3.84
CA ARG A 227 12.07 -10.39 -4.45
C ARG A 227 12.02 -11.59 -3.55
N GLY A 228 10.87 -11.85 -2.96
CA GLY A 228 10.70 -12.97 -2.07
C GLY A 228 11.20 -14.21 -2.80
N LYS A 229 11.77 -15.18 -2.10
CA LYS A 229 12.27 -16.42 -2.68
C LYS A 229 11.29 -17.05 -3.69
N ALA A 230 9.99 -16.86 -3.45
CA ALA A 230 8.91 -17.29 -4.36
C ALA A 230 8.92 -16.53 -5.71
N ALA A 231 9.14 -15.22 -5.71
CA ALA A 231 9.18 -14.43 -6.95
C ALA A 231 10.42 -14.74 -7.79
N VAL A 232 11.58 -14.91 -7.14
CA VAL A 232 12.82 -15.33 -7.82
C VAL A 232 12.65 -16.73 -8.44
N ARG A 233 11.97 -17.63 -7.72
CA ARG A 233 11.66 -18.97 -8.23
C ARG A 233 10.69 -18.93 -9.40
N ALA A 234 9.67 -18.09 -9.36
CA ALA A 234 8.72 -17.90 -10.45
C ALA A 234 9.39 -17.37 -11.73
N ASP A 235 10.27 -16.36 -11.60
CA ASP A 235 11.05 -15.84 -12.75
C ASP A 235 11.98 -16.91 -13.35
N ARG A 236 12.61 -17.72 -12.51
CA ARG A 236 13.47 -18.80 -12.96
C ARG A 236 12.66 -19.87 -13.72
N ILE A 237 11.47 -20.20 -13.23
CA ILE A 237 10.56 -21.13 -13.90
C ILE A 237 10.09 -20.56 -15.24
N GLN A 238 9.72 -19.28 -15.30
CA GLN A 238 9.34 -18.63 -16.55
C GLN A 238 10.47 -18.57 -17.56
N SER A 239 11.70 -18.28 -17.12
CA SER A 239 12.86 -18.27 -18.03
C SER A 239 13.17 -19.66 -18.59
N LEU A 240 13.09 -20.71 -17.77
CA LEU A 240 13.23 -22.08 -18.21
C LEU A 240 12.10 -22.50 -19.16
N ALA A 241 10.86 -22.12 -18.89
CA ALA A 241 9.74 -22.40 -19.77
C ALA A 241 9.92 -21.74 -21.15
N ARG A 242 10.44 -20.51 -21.21
CA ARG A 242 10.76 -19.83 -22.46
C ARG A 242 11.88 -20.53 -23.22
N GLN A 243 12.93 -21.00 -22.54
CA GLN A 243 14.05 -21.72 -23.16
C GLN A 243 13.59 -23.06 -23.73
N LEU A 244 12.63 -23.72 -23.09
CA LEU A 244 12.10 -25.03 -23.52
C LEU A 244 10.87 -24.92 -24.44
N ASN A 245 10.46 -23.69 -24.84
CA ASN A 245 9.25 -23.42 -25.62
C ASN A 245 7.96 -24.02 -25.02
N LEU A 246 7.90 -24.10 -23.68
CA LEU A 246 6.71 -24.59 -22.99
C LEU A 246 5.68 -23.46 -22.86
N PRO A 247 4.38 -23.71 -23.11
CA PRO A 247 3.36 -22.71 -22.91
C PRO A 247 3.26 -22.36 -21.42
N ILE A 248 3.38 -21.07 -21.10
CA ILE A 248 3.35 -20.55 -19.72
C ILE A 248 2.05 -20.92 -19.00
N SER A 249 0.95 -21.05 -19.74
CA SER A 249 -0.36 -21.53 -19.25
C SER A 249 -0.33 -22.95 -18.68
N ALA A 250 0.58 -23.79 -19.12
CA ALA A 250 0.74 -25.16 -18.60
C ALA A 250 1.39 -25.19 -17.20
N LEU A 251 2.04 -24.08 -16.77
CA LEU A 251 2.72 -23.99 -15.48
C LEU A 251 1.83 -23.43 -14.36
N SER A 252 0.67 -22.88 -14.69
CA SER A 252 -0.23 -22.24 -13.73
C SER A 252 -1.17 -23.20 -12.99
N GLY A 253 -1.10 -24.49 -13.26
CA GLY A 253 -2.02 -25.47 -12.68
C GLY A 253 -1.47 -26.85 -12.39
N CYS A 254 -0.21 -27.14 -12.59
CA CYS A 254 0.31 -28.51 -12.47
C CYS A 254 1.60 -28.63 -11.70
N ASP A 255 1.68 -29.74 -11.00
CA ASP A 255 2.80 -30.26 -10.24
C ASP A 255 4.16 -29.92 -10.84
N LEU A 256 4.87 -29.02 -10.16
CA LEU A 256 6.28 -28.70 -10.43
C LEU A 256 7.21 -29.93 -10.44
N LYS A 257 6.78 -31.07 -9.95
CA LYS A 257 7.47 -32.35 -10.03
C LYS A 257 7.61 -32.86 -11.46
N LEU A 258 6.56 -32.77 -12.27
CA LEU A 258 6.58 -33.25 -13.65
C LEU A 258 7.57 -32.50 -14.55
N VAL A 259 7.78 -31.20 -14.29
CA VAL A 259 8.73 -30.38 -15.06
C VAL A 259 10.17 -30.66 -14.64
N ALA A 260 10.42 -30.95 -13.36
CA ALA A 260 11.76 -31.31 -12.88
C ALA A 260 12.23 -32.66 -13.42
N ASP A 261 11.33 -33.63 -13.49
CA ASP A 261 11.64 -34.98 -13.97
C ASP A 261 11.86 -35.01 -15.48
N SER A 262 11.18 -34.17 -16.27
CA SER A 262 11.38 -34.07 -17.71
C SER A 262 12.71 -33.42 -18.10
N VAL A 263 13.30 -32.57 -17.26
CA VAL A 263 14.61 -31.93 -17.49
C VAL A 263 15.77 -32.88 -17.14
N GLN A 264 15.56 -33.83 -16.23
CA GLN A 264 16.59 -34.83 -15.87
C GLN A 264 16.67 -35.98 -16.86
N SER A 265 15.63 -36.25 -17.63
CA SER A 265 15.64 -37.33 -18.63
C SER A 265 16.23 -36.94 -19.99
N THR A 266 16.64 -35.68 -20.16
CA THR A 266 17.21 -35.15 -21.41
C THR A 266 18.71 -34.82 -21.29
N ARG A 267 19.38 -35.40 -20.30
CA ARG A 267 20.86 -35.35 -20.16
C ARG A 267 21.48 -36.69 -20.38
#